data_e5bcb2db53c605cca1956f23cbe278f7
#
_entry.id   e5bcb2db53c605cca1956f23cbe278f7
#
_cell.length_a   1.000
_cell.length_b   1.000
_cell.length_c   1.000
_cell.angle_alpha   90.00
_cell.angle_beta   90.00
_cell.angle_gamma   90.00
#
_symmetry.space_group_name_H-M   'P 1'
#
loop_
_entity.id
_entity.type
_entity.pdbx_description
1 polymer ?
#
loop_
_entity_poly.entity_id
_entity_poly.type
_entity_poly.pdbx_seq_one_letter_code
_entity_poly.pdbx_strand_id
1 'polypeptide(L)'
;LNNGLLGSDITIVSGIMNGTSNYILSKMELGMSYNDALSQAQKLGYAEADPTSDVEGLDTLAKVMILANVVFNVQLIQEDIEVKGISKITLSDVKEASANNKRWKLIGSVWKDDKGNVHGSVCPKLIPMNDSLYGISDATNALKITSSILGDTTIVGSGAGKITTGFRE
;
A
#
# COMPACT_ATOMS: atom_id res chain seq x y z
N LEU A 1 12.01 -2.94 -12.74
CA LEU A 1 12.68 -3.82 -11.74
C LEU A 1 13.75 -4.71 -12.37
N ASN A 2 13.59 -5.15 -13.63
CA ASN A 2 14.48 -6.16 -14.23
C ASN A 2 15.90 -5.68 -14.60
N ASN A 3 16.22 -4.40 -14.62
CA ASN A 3 17.52 -3.93 -15.17
C ASN A 3 18.45 -3.18 -14.18
N GLY A 4 18.07 -3.00 -12.93
CA GLY A 4 18.91 -2.24 -11.98
C GLY A 4 19.00 -2.82 -10.58
N LEU A 5 17.98 -3.58 -10.15
CA LEU A 5 17.88 -4.13 -8.79
C LEU A 5 18.15 -5.64 -8.74
N LEU A 6 18.26 -6.31 -9.89
CA LEU A 6 18.45 -7.78 -9.99
C LEU A 6 19.82 -8.28 -9.49
N GLY A 7 20.77 -7.39 -9.23
CA GLY A 7 22.03 -7.75 -8.58
C GLY A 7 22.00 -7.64 -7.04
N SER A 8 20.90 -7.13 -6.48
CA SER A 8 20.74 -6.97 -5.04
C SER A 8 19.84 -8.08 -4.52
N ASP A 9 20.25 -8.75 -3.45
CA ASP A 9 19.45 -9.78 -2.79
C ASP A 9 18.27 -9.10 -2.08
N ILE A 10 17.12 -9.00 -2.79
CA ILE A 10 15.89 -8.40 -2.26
C ILE A 10 15.29 -9.35 -1.23
N THR A 11 15.07 -8.84 -0.04
CA THR A 11 14.48 -9.59 1.07
C THR A 11 13.03 -9.22 1.33
N ILE A 12 12.65 -7.93 1.12
CA ILE A 12 11.30 -7.43 1.36
C ILE A 12 10.91 -6.43 0.25
N VAL A 13 9.67 -6.54 -0.22
CA VAL A 13 9.00 -5.47 -0.96
C VAL A 13 7.73 -5.13 -0.22
N SER A 14 7.56 -3.89 0.17
CA SER A 14 6.36 -3.42 0.86
C SER A 14 5.95 -2.03 0.38
N GLY A 15 4.70 -1.63 0.60
CA GLY A 15 4.34 -0.27 0.23
C GLY A 15 2.85 0.02 0.21
N ILE A 16 2.56 1.27 -0.14
CA ILE A 16 1.23 1.79 -0.39
C ILE A 16 0.92 1.55 -1.87
N MET A 17 0.08 0.57 -2.15
CA MET A 17 -0.17 0.08 -3.51
C MET A 17 -1.56 0.43 -4.05
N ASN A 18 -2.41 1.05 -3.22
CA ASN A 18 -3.76 1.47 -3.58
C ASN A 18 -3.96 2.95 -3.22
N GLY A 19 -4.15 3.78 -4.25
CA GLY A 19 -4.29 5.24 -4.11
C GLY A 19 -5.59 5.64 -3.43
N THR A 20 -6.69 4.92 -3.66
CA THR A 20 -8.01 5.19 -3.05
C THR A 20 -7.95 5.05 -1.53
N SER A 21 -7.45 3.92 -1.03
CA SER A 21 -7.29 3.68 0.41
C SER A 21 -6.37 4.71 1.05
N ASN A 22 -5.25 5.07 0.39
CA ASN A 22 -4.34 6.08 0.92
C ASN A 22 -4.99 7.47 0.95
N TYR A 23 -5.78 7.83 -0.08
CA TYR A 23 -6.54 9.06 -0.12
C TYR A 23 -7.53 9.15 1.06
N ILE A 24 -8.34 8.10 1.27
CA ILE A 24 -9.32 8.06 2.35
C ILE A 24 -8.63 8.27 3.71
N LEU A 25 -7.58 7.50 4.01
CA LEU A 25 -6.83 7.65 5.26
C LEU A 25 -6.22 9.05 5.41
N SER A 26 -5.69 9.63 4.32
CA SER A 26 -5.15 11.00 4.34
C SER A 26 -6.21 12.06 4.66
N LYS A 27 -7.44 11.90 4.17
CA LYS A 27 -8.55 12.83 4.50
C LYS A 27 -9.04 12.65 5.92
N MET A 28 -9.02 11.41 6.45
CA MET A 28 -9.32 11.16 7.86
C MET A 28 -8.27 11.81 8.80
N GLU A 29 -7.00 11.87 8.42
CA GLU A 29 -5.96 12.61 9.13
C GLU A 29 -6.28 14.11 9.25
N LEU A 30 -7.00 14.68 8.27
CA LEU A 30 -7.48 16.07 8.29
C LEU A 30 -8.82 16.24 9.03
N GLY A 31 -9.33 15.19 9.67
CA GLY A 31 -10.55 15.23 10.49
C GLY A 31 -11.83 14.84 9.77
N MET A 32 -11.77 14.44 8.50
CA MET A 32 -12.93 13.97 7.74
C MET A 32 -13.38 12.59 8.23
N SER A 33 -14.69 12.32 8.26
CA SER A 33 -15.17 10.97 8.55
C SER A 33 -14.79 10.01 7.41
N TYR A 34 -14.72 8.70 7.70
CA TYR A 34 -14.48 7.68 6.69
C TYR A 34 -15.48 7.78 5.53
N ASN A 35 -16.78 7.90 5.83
CA ASN A 35 -17.84 7.98 4.81
C ASN A 35 -17.73 9.22 3.93
N ASP A 36 -17.38 10.37 4.52
CA ASP A 36 -17.21 11.61 3.77
C ASP A 36 -15.95 11.54 2.88
N ALA A 37 -14.86 10.97 3.39
CA ALA A 37 -13.63 10.76 2.64
C ALA A 37 -13.84 9.80 1.46
N LEU A 38 -14.58 8.70 1.67
CA LEU A 38 -14.97 7.78 0.60
C LEU A 38 -15.85 8.45 -0.44
N SER A 39 -16.90 9.18 -0.01
CA SER A 39 -17.78 9.93 -0.94
C SER A 39 -17.00 10.96 -1.75
N GLN A 40 -16.01 11.61 -1.15
CA GLN A 40 -15.14 12.54 -1.87
C GLN A 40 -14.24 11.81 -2.87
N ALA A 41 -13.67 10.66 -2.51
CA ALA A 41 -12.89 9.82 -3.42
C ALA A 41 -13.71 9.39 -4.65
N GLN A 42 -14.97 8.99 -4.45
CA GLN A 42 -15.89 8.64 -5.53
C GLN A 42 -16.19 9.84 -6.46
N LYS A 43 -16.48 11.03 -5.90
CA LYS A 43 -16.70 12.24 -6.68
C LYS A 43 -15.49 12.65 -7.52
N LEU A 44 -14.28 12.40 -7.03
CA LEU A 44 -13.03 12.70 -7.73
C LEU A 44 -12.63 11.60 -8.74
N GLY A 45 -13.36 10.48 -8.77
CA GLY A 45 -13.08 9.35 -9.65
C GLY A 45 -11.90 8.49 -9.20
N TYR A 46 -11.51 8.55 -7.93
CA TYR A 46 -10.52 7.64 -7.34
C TYR A 46 -11.14 6.31 -6.93
N ALA A 47 -12.40 6.31 -6.51
CA ALA A 47 -13.17 5.13 -6.18
C ALA A 47 -14.39 4.97 -7.11
N GLU A 48 -14.73 3.74 -7.44
CA GLU A 48 -15.98 3.41 -8.12
C GLU A 48 -17.16 3.39 -7.14
N ALA A 49 -18.39 3.13 -7.66
CA ALA A 49 -19.58 3.02 -6.83
C ALA A 49 -19.49 1.88 -5.80
N ASP A 50 -18.88 0.76 -6.20
CA ASP A 50 -18.47 -0.31 -5.28
C ASP A 50 -16.97 -0.21 -5.00
N PRO A 51 -16.55 0.32 -3.84
CA PRO A 51 -15.15 0.53 -3.48
C PRO A 51 -14.53 -0.69 -2.81
N THR A 52 -15.24 -1.82 -2.69
CA THR A 52 -14.83 -2.99 -1.89
C THR A 52 -13.43 -3.46 -2.23
N SER A 53 -13.09 -3.52 -3.52
CA SER A 53 -11.75 -3.94 -3.96
C SER A 53 -10.63 -3.07 -3.39
N ASP A 54 -10.88 -1.76 -3.27
CA ASP A 54 -9.92 -0.81 -2.73
C ASP A 54 -9.85 -0.87 -1.20
N VAL A 55 -11.02 -0.71 -0.56
CA VAL A 55 -11.08 -0.49 0.90
C VAL A 55 -10.88 -1.78 1.71
N GLU A 56 -11.24 -2.95 1.15
CA GLU A 56 -10.97 -4.24 1.79
C GLU A 56 -9.60 -4.84 1.39
N GLY A 57 -8.82 -4.15 0.54
CA GLY A 57 -7.45 -4.50 0.23
C GLY A 57 -7.28 -5.56 -0.87
N LEU A 58 -8.34 -5.90 -1.62
CA LEU A 58 -8.28 -6.95 -2.65
C LEU A 58 -7.44 -6.54 -3.86
N ASP A 59 -7.47 -5.26 -4.26
CA ASP A 59 -6.56 -4.71 -5.28
C ASP A 59 -5.10 -4.80 -4.82
N THR A 60 -4.82 -4.47 -3.57
CA THR A 60 -3.49 -4.59 -2.98
C THR A 60 -3.05 -6.05 -2.88
N LEU A 61 -3.96 -6.98 -2.56
CA LEU A 61 -3.69 -8.42 -2.55
C LEU A 61 -3.22 -8.91 -3.92
N ALA A 62 -3.93 -8.55 -5.00
CA ALA A 62 -3.54 -8.93 -6.35
C ALA A 62 -2.12 -8.44 -6.69
N LYS A 63 -1.77 -7.21 -6.28
CA LYS A 63 -0.43 -6.64 -6.47
C LYS A 63 0.64 -7.36 -5.64
N VAL A 64 0.34 -7.76 -4.41
CA VAL A 64 1.24 -8.57 -3.57
C VAL A 64 1.54 -9.93 -4.22
N MET A 65 0.51 -10.61 -4.76
CA MET A 65 0.70 -11.88 -5.47
C MET A 65 1.56 -11.72 -6.74
N ILE A 66 1.36 -10.64 -7.51
CA ILE A 66 2.19 -10.31 -8.67
C ILE A 66 3.64 -10.05 -8.24
N LEU A 67 3.85 -9.28 -7.16
CA LEU A 67 5.19 -8.99 -6.66
C LEU A 67 5.91 -10.25 -6.14
N ALA A 68 5.21 -11.17 -5.48
CA ALA A 68 5.78 -12.46 -5.07
C ALA A 68 6.31 -13.25 -6.27
N ASN A 69 5.53 -13.28 -7.36
CA ASN A 69 5.95 -13.96 -8.58
C ASN A 69 7.12 -13.23 -9.27
N VAL A 70 7.02 -11.92 -9.47
CA VAL A 70 8.01 -11.14 -10.24
C VAL A 70 9.36 -11.02 -9.51
N VAL A 71 9.33 -10.86 -8.16
CA VAL A 71 10.54 -10.59 -7.37
C VAL A 71 11.17 -11.88 -6.85
N PHE A 72 10.35 -12.82 -6.39
CA PHE A 72 10.82 -14.03 -5.72
C PHE A 72 10.58 -15.31 -6.53
N ASN A 73 9.92 -15.20 -7.70
CA ASN A 73 9.53 -16.34 -8.55
C ASN A 73 8.70 -17.39 -7.80
N VAL A 74 7.79 -16.92 -6.91
CA VAL A 74 6.90 -17.77 -6.11
C VAL A 74 5.46 -17.37 -6.36
N GLN A 75 4.60 -18.34 -6.63
CA GLN A 75 3.16 -18.15 -6.72
C GLN A 75 2.54 -18.33 -5.33
N LEU A 76 2.16 -17.22 -4.69
CA LEU A 76 1.34 -17.26 -3.48
C LEU A 76 -0.13 -17.45 -3.86
N ILE A 77 -0.87 -18.18 -3.06
CA ILE A 77 -2.33 -18.28 -3.18
C ILE A 77 -2.99 -17.35 -2.15
N GLN A 78 -4.19 -16.92 -2.45
CA GLN A 78 -4.89 -15.92 -1.63
C GLN A 78 -5.09 -16.39 -0.18
N GLU A 79 -5.35 -17.67 0.01
CA GLU A 79 -5.60 -18.30 1.30
C GLU A 79 -4.41 -18.24 2.26
N ASP A 80 -3.20 -18.10 1.74
CA ASP A 80 -1.96 -18.00 2.51
C ASP A 80 -1.60 -16.54 2.87
N ILE A 81 -2.39 -15.57 2.39
CA ILE A 81 -2.12 -14.15 2.60
C ILE A 81 -3.15 -13.56 3.56
N GLU A 82 -2.69 -13.03 4.69
CA GLU A 82 -3.56 -12.26 5.57
C GLU A 82 -3.99 -10.97 4.88
N VAL A 83 -5.31 -10.75 4.75
CA VAL A 83 -5.88 -9.56 4.14
C VAL A 83 -6.80 -8.85 5.14
N LYS A 84 -6.48 -7.59 5.44
CA LYS A 84 -7.32 -6.69 6.23
C LYS A 84 -7.40 -5.34 5.53
N GLY A 85 -8.62 -4.88 5.29
CA GLY A 85 -8.91 -3.56 4.71
C GLY A 85 -8.86 -2.43 5.74
N ILE A 86 -9.24 -1.23 5.27
CA ILE A 86 -9.27 -0.01 6.09
C ILE A 86 -10.66 0.32 6.67
N SER A 87 -11.70 -0.40 6.29
CA SER A 87 -13.10 -0.10 6.64
C SER A 87 -13.37 -0.09 8.16
N LYS A 88 -12.53 -0.76 8.94
CA LYS A 88 -12.63 -0.81 10.41
C LYS A 88 -11.83 0.28 11.12
N ILE A 89 -11.03 1.07 10.40
CA ILE A 89 -10.25 2.17 11.00
C ILE A 89 -11.19 3.33 11.29
N THR A 90 -11.25 3.74 12.54
CA THR A 90 -12.08 4.86 12.99
C THR A 90 -11.33 6.19 12.95
N LEU A 91 -12.07 7.30 12.96
CA LEU A 91 -11.46 8.63 13.08
C LEU A 91 -10.71 8.79 14.43
N SER A 92 -11.14 8.08 15.48
CA SER A 92 -10.43 8.05 16.76
C SER A 92 -9.05 7.40 16.63
N ASP A 93 -8.98 6.25 15.94
CA ASP A 93 -7.71 5.55 15.71
C ASP A 93 -6.72 6.42 14.94
N VAL A 94 -7.22 7.15 13.94
CA VAL A 94 -6.39 8.06 13.12
C VAL A 94 -5.87 9.24 13.97
N LYS A 95 -6.72 9.82 14.81
CA LYS A 95 -6.31 10.91 15.73
C LYS A 95 -5.29 10.44 16.75
N GLU A 96 -5.48 9.26 17.35
CA GLU A 96 -4.54 8.66 18.28
C GLU A 96 -3.19 8.39 17.62
N ALA A 97 -3.19 7.84 16.40
CA ALA A 97 -1.98 7.63 15.63
C ALA A 97 -1.22 8.94 15.40
N SER A 98 -1.93 9.99 14.97
CA SER A 98 -1.35 11.31 14.71
C SER A 98 -0.74 11.94 15.98
N ALA A 99 -1.42 11.80 17.13
CA ALA A 99 -0.91 12.27 18.43
C ALA A 99 0.40 11.56 18.84
N ASN A 100 0.62 10.34 18.34
CA ASN A 100 1.82 9.54 18.57
C ASN A 100 2.85 9.62 17.42
N ASN A 101 2.76 10.62 16.54
CA ASN A 101 3.62 10.78 15.37
C ASN A 101 3.63 9.54 14.45
N LYS A 102 2.48 8.90 14.30
CA LYS A 102 2.27 7.76 13.40
C LYS A 102 1.11 8.06 12.44
N ARG A 103 1.09 7.35 11.32
CA ARG A 103 0.00 7.41 10.34
C ARG A 103 -0.46 6.02 9.96
N TRP A 104 -1.77 5.84 9.84
CA TRP A 104 -2.33 4.62 9.28
C TRP A 104 -2.13 4.58 7.76
N LYS A 105 -1.57 3.48 7.26
CA LYS A 105 -1.45 3.20 5.82
C LYS A 105 -1.85 1.76 5.55
N LEU A 106 -2.55 1.51 4.44
CA LEU A 106 -2.76 0.15 3.94
C LEU A 106 -1.47 -0.31 3.27
N ILE A 107 -0.81 -1.29 3.85
CA ILE A 107 0.48 -1.79 3.38
C ILE A 107 0.31 -3.19 2.82
N GLY A 108 0.62 -3.35 1.52
CA GLY A 108 0.94 -4.64 0.94
C GLY A 108 2.40 -4.97 1.19
N SER A 109 2.69 -6.21 1.54
CA SER A 109 4.06 -6.67 1.79
C SER A 109 4.26 -8.07 1.25
N VAL A 110 5.43 -8.32 0.68
CA VAL A 110 5.93 -9.65 0.35
C VAL A 110 7.37 -9.74 0.83
N TRP A 111 7.73 -10.83 1.48
CA TRP A 111 9.07 -10.99 2.05
C TRP A 111 9.52 -12.45 2.07
N LYS A 112 10.83 -12.64 2.12
CA LYS A 112 11.46 -13.95 2.30
C LYS A 112 11.90 -14.09 3.76
N ASP A 113 11.55 -15.19 4.41
CA ASP A 113 12.04 -15.52 5.75
C ASP A 113 13.47 -16.08 5.72
N ASP A 114 14.05 -16.31 6.90
CA ASP A 114 15.42 -16.84 7.05
C ASP A 114 15.59 -18.27 6.49
N LYS A 115 14.48 -18.98 6.27
CA LYS A 115 14.47 -20.33 5.66
C LYS A 115 14.30 -20.28 4.15
N GLY A 116 14.09 -19.08 3.59
CA GLY A 116 13.88 -18.87 2.17
C GLY A 116 12.41 -18.97 1.72
N ASN A 117 11.45 -19.16 2.63
CA ASN A 117 10.03 -19.18 2.29
C ASN A 117 9.54 -17.76 2.03
N VAL A 118 8.65 -17.62 1.04
CA VAL A 118 8.05 -16.33 0.68
C VAL A 118 6.67 -16.21 1.31
N HIS A 119 6.41 -15.07 1.92
CA HIS A 119 5.17 -14.73 2.60
C HIS A 119 4.59 -13.44 2.03
N GLY A 120 3.26 -13.27 2.18
CA GLY A 120 2.54 -12.07 1.79
C GLY A 120 1.60 -11.58 2.89
N SER A 121 1.33 -10.28 2.93
CA SER A 121 0.27 -9.70 3.76
C SER A 121 -0.27 -8.40 3.19
N VAL A 122 -1.53 -8.10 3.48
CA VAL A 122 -2.18 -6.82 3.21
C VAL A 122 -2.88 -6.38 4.49
N CYS A 123 -2.31 -5.40 5.17
CA CYS A 123 -2.86 -4.94 6.45
C CYS A 123 -2.67 -3.44 6.63
N PRO A 124 -3.60 -2.77 7.34
CA PRO A 124 -3.34 -1.44 7.86
C PRO A 124 -2.18 -1.49 8.85
N LYS A 125 -1.21 -0.59 8.71
CA LYS A 125 -0.04 -0.47 9.59
C LYS A 125 0.12 0.95 10.08
N LEU A 126 0.58 1.10 11.32
CA LEU A 126 1.00 2.37 11.90
C LEU A 126 2.43 2.68 11.45
N ILE A 127 2.57 3.64 10.55
CA ILE A 127 3.85 4.05 9.98
C ILE A 127 4.43 5.19 10.83
N PRO A 128 5.62 5.02 11.42
CA PRO A 128 6.25 6.05 12.24
C PRO A 128 6.89 7.15 11.38
N MET A 129 7.11 8.33 11.98
CA MET A 129 7.58 9.54 11.29
C MET A 129 8.93 9.37 10.58
N ASN A 130 9.77 8.46 11.05
CA ASN A 130 11.08 8.17 10.44
C ASN A 130 11.04 7.15 9.29
N ASP A 131 9.87 6.58 8.96
CA ASP A 131 9.72 5.69 7.81
C ASP A 131 9.44 6.50 6.53
N SER A 132 10.05 6.09 5.41
CA SER A 132 9.89 6.75 4.11
C SER A 132 8.44 6.78 3.59
N LEU A 133 7.59 5.87 4.05
CA LEU A 133 6.17 5.80 3.70
C LEU A 133 5.29 6.78 4.50
N TYR A 134 5.81 7.37 5.59
CA TYR A 134 5.05 8.27 6.45
C TYR A 134 4.49 9.49 5.71
N GLY A 135 5.31 10.12 4.86
CA GLY A 135 4.96 11.33 4.12
C GLY A 135 4.09 11.11 2.88
N ILE A 136 3.83 9.86 2.50
CA ILE A 136 3.07 9.55 1.29
C ILE A 136 1.58 9.77 1.55
N SER A 137 0.98 10.74 0.86
CA SER A 137 -0.40 11.19 1.08
C SER A 137 -1.23 11.19 -0.20
N ASP A 138 -2.53 11.42 -0.05
CA ASP A 138 -3.51 11.46 -1.12
C ASP A 138 -3.52 10.19 -1.98
N ALA A 139 -3.75 10.27 -3.28
CA ALA A 139 -3.79 9.12 -4.17
C ALA A 139 -2.39 8.66 -4.65
N THR A 140 -1.34 8.98 -3.88
CA THR A 140 0.03 8.62 -4.21
C THR A 140 0.35 7.20 -3.74
N ASN A 141 1.03 6.43 -4.58
CA ASN A 141 1.58 5.11 -4.26
C ASN A 141 3.07 5.19 -3.98
N ALA A 142 3.57 4.26 -3.18
CA ALA A 142 5.01 4.10 -2.93
C ALA A 142 5.36 2.64 -2.68
N LEU A 143 6.47 2.19 -3.25
CA LEU A 143 7.07 0.88 -2.99
C LEU A 143 8.40 1.08 -2.27
N LYS A 144 8.57 0.41 -1.15
CA LYS A 144 9.83 0.29 -0.42
C LYS A 144 10.41 -1.10 -0.66
N ILE A 145 11.61 -1.15 -1.20
CA ILE A 145 12.35 -2.36 -1.52
C ILE A 145 13.53 -2.43 -0.56
N THR A 146 13.58 -3.48 0.24
CA THR A 146 14.70 -3.75 1.16
C THR A 146 15.59 -4.82 0.56
N SER A 147 16.87 -4.54 0.47
CA SER A 147 17.88 -5.49 0.02
C SER A 147 19.09 -5.54 0.96
N SER A 148 19.80 -6.67 0.97
CA SER A 148 20.98 -6.86 1.79
C SER A 148 22.16 -5.95 1.39
N ILE A 149 22.19 -5.50 0.12
CA ILE A 149 23.30 -4.71 -0.43
C ILE A 149 23.01 -3.22 -0.41
N LEU A 150 21.81 -2.80 -0.84
CA LEU A 150 21.45 -1.38 -1.01
C LEU A 150 20.65 -0.82 0.17
N GLY A 151 20.23 -1.68 1.12
CA GLY A 151 19.31 -1.27 2.18
C GLY A 151 17.92 -0.94 1.63
N ASP A 152 17.28 0.09 2.17
CA ASP A 152 15.93 0.52 1.79
C ASP A 152 15.97 1.51 0.62
N THR A 153 15.27 1.18 -0.45
CA THR A 153 15.01 2.06 -1.59
C THR A 153 13.52 2.30 -1.70
N THR A 154 13.09 3.57 -1.77
CA THR A 154 11.67 3.91 -1.90
C THR A 154 11.40 4.56 -3.26
N ILE A 155 10.45 4.00 -4.01
CA ILE A 155 9.98 4.52 -5.30
C ILE A 155 8.59 5.09 -5.09
N VAL A 156 8.38 6.34 -5.46
CA VAL A 156 7.11 7.05 -5.30
C VAL A 156 6.53 7.39 -6.67
N GLY A 157 5.24 7.20 -6.83
CA GLY A 157 4.55 7.50 -8.07
C GLY A 157 3.06 7.77 -7.88
N SER A 158 2.40 8.31 -8.92
CA SER A 158 0.95 8.51 -8.91
C SER A 158 0.25 7.15 -8.98
N GLY A 159 -0.63 6.87 -8.02
CA GLY A 159 -1.39 5.61 -7.95
C GLY A 159 -2.73 5.66 -8.70
N ALA A 160 -3.27 6.85 -8.97
CA ALA A 160 -4.54 7.06 -9.66
C ALA A 160 -4.56 8.41 -10.36
N GLY A 161 -5.42 8.55 -11.38
CA GLY A 161 -5.64 9.81 -12.11
C GLY A 161 -5.83 9.60 -13.60
N LYS A 162 -6.64 10.47 -14.23
CA LYS A 162 -7.01 10.37 -15.66
C LYS A 162 -5.81 10.40 -16.61
N ILE A 163 -4.69 11.00 -16.20
CA ILE A 163 -3.49 11.13 -17.03
C ILE A 163 -2.62 9.86 -16.97
N THR A 164 -2.60 9.14 -15.85
CA THR A 164 -1.77 7.94 -15.67
C THR A 164 -2.34 6.69 -16.33
N THR A 165 -3.65 6.67 -16.61
CA THR A 165 -4.32 5.56 -17.32
C THR A 165 -4.47 5.80 -18.83
N GLY A 166 -4.23 7.02 -19.32
CA GLY A 166 -4.41 7.44 -20.71
C GLY A 166 -3.22 7.18 -21.65
N PHE A 167 -2.09 6.65 -21.16
CA PHE A 167 -0.93 6.28 -21.99
C PHE A 167 -0.95 4.79 -22.36
N ARG A 168 -2.10 4.31 -22.84
CA ARG A 168 -2.21 3.01 -23.52
C ARG A 168 -2.96 3.23 -24.83
N GLU A 169 -2.25 3.73 -25.81
CA GLU A 169 -2.47 3.48 -27.22
C GLU A 169 -1.11 3.33 -27.91
#